data_ecd6aa1abbb5c3b304cf353d2dc95f09
#
_entry.id   ecd6aa1abbb5c3b304cf353d2dc95f09
#
_cell.length_a   1.000
_cell.length_b   1.000
_cell.length_c   1.000
_cell.angle_alpha   90.00
_cell.angle_beta   90.00
_cell.angle_gamma   90.00
#
_symmetry.space_group_name_H-M   'P 1'
#
loop_
_entity.id
_entity.type
_entity.pdbx_description
1 polymer ?
#
loop_
_entity_poly.entity_id
_entity_poly.type
_entity_poly.pdbx_seq_one_letter_code
_entity_poly.pdbx_strand_id
1 'polypeptide(L)'
;MSGRGRHSAAQTHVIPFDPKKVLEISFSPDCRVNVTDEQLLAQVAENIRRGLPQAMPYDPNPDVAILVAGGPSLKITEKELVETIWRTGGKVFTVNGAYQWCIDHNIRVHAAVVMDAREFNARFIETPIHDCHYLLASQCHPKIFEICRDRIVTIWHALSAGDDEIKLLEDYYFKRINPITIGVTVSMRAISLMRMLGFQRLEIFGLDSCWLDGEHHAYEQAENNNEKT
;
A
#
# COMPACT_ATOMS: atom_id res chain seq x y z
N MET A 1 -6.80 31.39 -46.24
CA MET A 1 -7.93 31.38 -45.28
C MET A 1 -7.59 30.37 -44.21
N SER A 2 -7.17 30.83 -43.03
CA SER A 2 -6.68 30.01 -41.94
C SER A 2 -7.81 29.81 -40.92
N GLY A 3 -8.29 28.58 -40.79
CA GLY A 3 -9.22 28.20 -39.75
C GLY A 3 -8.49 27.80 -38.50
N ARG A 4 -8.44 28.66 -37.47
CA ARG A 4 -7.97 28.32 -36.13
C ARG A 4 -9.08 27.54 -35.39
N GLY A 5 -8.84 26.26 -35.13
CA GLY A 5 -9.65 25.46 -34.24
C GLY A 5 -9.56 26.01 -32.82
N ARG A 6 -10.69 26.38 -32.23
CA ARG A 6 -10.80 26.75 -30.81
C ARG A 6 -10.77 25.48 -29.96
N HIS A 7 -9.73 25.31 -29.17
CA HIS A 7 -9.73 24.35 -28.07
C HIS A 7 -10.75 24.80 -27.04
N SER A 8 -11.79 24.00 -26.84
CA SER A 8 -12.74 24.16 -25.73
C SER A 8 -12.02 23.89 -24.43
N ALA A 9 -11.87 24.90 -23.59
CA ALA A 9 -11.41 24.73 -22.24
C ALA A 9 -12.43 23.90 -21.45
N ALA A 10 -11.99 22.80 -20.85
CA ALA A 10 -12.80 22.02 -19.93
C ALA A 10 -13.25 22.92 -18.78
N GLN A 11 -14.55 23.11 -18.62
CA GLN A 11 -15.11 23.79 -17.47
C GLN A 11 -14.94 22.91 -16.23
N THR A 12 -14.02 23.31 -15.36
CA THR A 12 -13.91 22.74 -14.02
C THR A 12 -15.14 23.18 -13.22
N HIS A 13 -16.08 22.27 -12.98
CA HIS A 13 -17.17 22.51 -12.05
C HIS A 13 -16.63 22.46 -10.62
N VAL A 14 -16.32 23.62 -10.06
CA VAL A 14 -16.03 23.75 -8.63
C VAL A 14 -17.39 23.66 -7.91
N ILE A 15 -17.61 22.56 -7.19
CA ILE A 15 -18.78 22.44 -6.29
C ILE A 15 -18.47 23.38 -5.10
N PRO A 16 -19.30 24.41 -4.84
CA PRO A 16 -19.05 25.30 -3.73
C PRO A 16 -19.18 24.53 -2.41
N PHE A 17 -18.14 24.63 -1.57
CA PHE A 17 -18.18 24.08 -0.22
C PHE A 17 -19.18 24.85 0.64
N ASP A 18 -20.22 24.15 1.11
CA ASP A 18 -21.19 24.71 2.07
C ASP A 18 -20.75 24.34 3.50
N PRO A 19 -20.22 25.29 4.29
CA PRO A 19 -19.75 24.99 5.65
C PRO A 19 -20.88 24.66 6.63
N LYS A 20 -22.15 24.81 6.23
CA LYS A 20 -23.32 24.44 7.03
C LYS A 20 -23.80 23.00 6.77
N LYS A 21 -23.33 22.36 5.72
CA LYS A 21 -23.49 20.91 5.52
C LYS A 21 -22.41 20.19 6.30
N VAL A 22 -22.65 19.99 7.59
CA VAL A 22 -21.90 19.00 8.36
C VAL A 22 -22.24 17.64 7.73
N LEU A 23 -21.29 17.07 7.00
CA LEU A 23 -21.33 15.65 6.68
C LEU A 23 -21.24 14.94 8.04
N GLU A 24 -22.37 14.41 8.53
CA GLU A 24 -22.33 13.37 9.54
C GLU A 24 -21.65 12.15 8.89
N ILE A 25 -20.36 12.06 9.05
CA ILE A 25 -19.63 10.84 8.75
C ILE A 25 -19.99 9.90 9.90
N SER A 26 -21.02 9.09 9.71
CA SER A 26 -21.24 7.95 10.58
C SER A 26 -20.10 6.96 10.33
N PHE A 27 -19.13 6.96 11.22
CA PHE A 27 -18.18 5.86 11.28
C PHE A 27 -18.99 4.62 11.64
N SER A 28 -19.16 3.69 10.71
CA SER A 28 -19.70 2.39 11.05
C SER A 28 -18.77 1.77 12.10
N PRO A 29 -19.26 1.38 13.29
CA PRO A 29 -18.46 0.68 14.27
C PRO A 29 -18.02 -0.71 13.79
N ASP A 30 -18.43 -1.13 12.61
CA ASP A 30 -18.08 -2.40 11.96
C ASP A 30 -16.81 -2.35 11.09
N CYS A 31 -15.95 -1.34 11.22
CA CYS A 31 -14.56 -1.47 10.79
C CYS A 31 -13.87 -2.55 11.64
N ARG A 32 -14.28 -3.80 11.49
CA ARG A 32 -13.64 -4.93 12.15
C ARG A 32 -12.27 -5.12 11.54
N VAL A 33 -11.26 -4.94 12.38
CA VAL A 33 -9.95 -5.54 12.10
C VAL A 33 -10.22 -7.04 11.90
N ASN A 34 -9.82 -7.60 10.79
CA ASN A 34 -10.13 -9.00 10.41
C ASN A 34 -9.41 -10.05 11.28
N VAL A 35 -8.68 -9.62 12.31
CA VAL A 35 -8.03 -10.40 13.35
C VAL A 35 -8.24 -9.70 14.69
N THR A 36 -8.20 -10.43 15.81
CA THR A 36 -8.29 -9.81 17.15
C THR A 36 -7.00 -9.07 17.50
N ASP A 37 -7.08 -8.13 18.45
CA ASP A 37 -5.89 -7.40 18.94
C ASP A 37 -4.87 -8.36 19.55
N GLU A 38 -5.32 -9.42 20.25
CA GLU A 38 -4.42 -10.44 20.81
C GLU A 38 -3.67 -11.20 19.69
N GLN A 39 -4.36 -11.56 18.62
CA GLN A 39 -3.73 -12.21 17.45
C GLN A 39 -2.73 -11.28 16.79
N LEU A 40 -3.09 -10.01 16.62
CA LEU A 40 -2.22 -9.02 16.02
C LEU A 40 -0.97 -8.80 16.87
N LEU A 41 -1.11 -8.59 18.19
CA LEU A 41 0.01 -8.42 19.10
C LEU A 41 0.92 -9.66 19.15
N ALA A 42 0.34 -10.86 19.09
CA ALA A 42 1.11 -12.10 19.04
C ALA A 42 1.95 -12.18 17.76
N GLN A 43 1.39 -11.82 16.59
CA GLN A 43 2.10 -11.77 15.32
C GLN A 43 3.22 -10.73 15.34
N VAL A 44 2.93 -9.52 15.84
CA VAL A 44 3.95 -8.48 16.03
C VAL A 44 5.11 -9.00 16.88
N ALA A 45 4.78 -9.59 18.06
CA ALA A 45 5.79 -10.12 18.99
C ALA A 45 6.65 -11.24 18.38
N GLU A 46 6.07 -12.09 17.53
CA GLU A 46 6.79 -13.14 16.82
C GLU A 46 7.71 -12.53 15.75
N ASN A 47 7.16 -11.64 14.91
CA ASN A 47 7.88 -11.15 13.75
C ASN A 47 9.04 -10.22 14.10
N ILE A 48 8.93 -9.38 15.13
CA ILE A 48 10.05 -8.52 15.56
C ILE A 48 11.23 -9.33 16.07
N ARG A 49 11.00 -10.53 16.66
CA ARG A 49 12.09 -11.42 17.14
C ARG A 49 12.92 -12.05 16.03
N ARG A 50 12.51 -11.90 14.75
CA ARG A 50 13.27 -12.40 13.60
C ARG A 50 14.58 -11.64 13.36
N GLY A 51 14.79 -10.50 14.03
CA GLY A 51 16.00 -9.70 13.91
C GLY A 51 16.21 -9.06 12.55
N LEU A 52 15.12 -8.84 11.80
CA LEU A 52 15.16 -8.20 10.47
C LEU A 52 15.49 -6.70 10.59
N PRO A 53 16.11 -6.10 9.56
CA PRO A 53 16.28 -4.66 9.48
C PRO A 53 14.91 -3.96 9.60
N GLN A 54 14.85 -2.90 10.43
CA GLN A 54 13.65 -2.07 10.58
C GLN A 54 13.68 -0.90 9.59
N ALA A 55 12.53 -0.58 9.02
CA ALA A 55 12.37 0.63 8.21
C ALA A 55 12.52 1.87 9.11
N MET A 56 13.44 2.73 8.75
CA MET A 56 13.78 3.95 9.47
C MET A 56 13.74 5.15 8.52
N PRO A 57 13.62 6.38 9.04
CA PRO A 57 13.70 7.57 8.21
C PRO A 57 15.03 7.65 7.46
N TYR A 58 14.95 7.95 6.16
CA TYR A 58 16.09 8.23 5.31
C TYR A 58 16.09 9.70 4.88
N ASP A 59 17.28 10.20 4.58
CA ASP A 59 17.44 11.51 3.99
C ASP A 59 16.66 11.61 2.65
N PRO A 60 16.16 12.80 2.30
CA PRO A 60 15.48 13.02 1.05
C PRO A 60 16.33 12.59 -0.14
N ASN A 61 15.74 11.79 -1.04
CA ASN A 61 16.40 11.36 -2.28
C ASN A 61 15.61 11.89 -3.50
N PRO A 62 16.28 12.11 -4.65
CA PRO A 62 15.65 12.65 -5.86
C PRO A 62 14.85 11.62 -6.65
N ASP A 63 14.92 10.34 -6.31
CA ASP A 63 14.26 9.28 -7.03
C ASP A 63 12.73 9.44 -6.95
N VAL A 64 12.06 8.99 -8.02
CA VAL A 64 10.60 8.91 -8.06
C VAL A 64 10.17 7.55 -7.53
N ALA A 65 9.25 7.54 -6.56
CA ALA A 65 8.54 6.33 -6.20
C ALA A 65 7.23 6.23 -6.99
N ILE A 66 6.98 5.08 -7.59
CA ILE A 66 5.75 4.78 -8.33
C ILE A 66 4.98 3.74 -7.52
N LEU A 67 3.89 4.17 -6.88
CA LEU A 67 3.02 3.28 -6.11
C LEU A 67 1.97 2.67 -7.03
N VAL A 68 1.93 1.34 -7.09
CA VAL A 68 0.91 0.57 -7.79
C VAL A 68 0.02 -0.10 -6.75
N ALA A 69 -1.21 0.38 -6.64
CA ALA A 69 -2.25 -0.21 -5.81
C ALA A 69 -3.19 -1.09 -6.66
N GLY A 70 -4.18 -1.72 -6.02
CA GLY A 70 -4.94 -2.80 -6.66
C GLY A 70 -6.25 -2.38 -7.34
N GLY A 71 -6.56 -1.08 -7.45
CA GLY A 71 -7.84 -0.62 -7.96
C GLY A 71 -8.03 -0.86 -9.46
N PRO A 72 -9.30 -0.90 -9.92
CA PRO A 72 -9.63 -1.30 -11.29
C PRO A 72 -9.14 -0.31 -12.36
N SER A 73 -8.80 0.93 -11.99
CA SER A 73 -8.22 1.91 -12.93
C SER A 73 -6.89 1.47 -13.52
N LEU A 74 -6.17 0.52 -12.92
CA LEU A 74 -4.94 -0.03 -13.49
C LEU A 74 -5.17 -0.59 -14.91
N LYS A 75 -6.32 -1.20 -15.18
CA LYS A 75 -6.64 -1.76 -16.50
C LYS A 75 -6.65 -0.71 -17.62
N ILE A 76 -7.01 0.52 -17.28
CA ILE A 76 -7.08 1.63 -18.25
C ILE A 76 -5.85 2.54 -18.22
N THR A 77 -5.07 2.51 -17.13
CA THR A 77 -3.88 3.35 -16.95
C THR A 77 -2.56 2.57 -17.11
N GLU A 78 -2.59 1.30 -17.48
CA GLU A 78 -1.39 0.46 -17.65
C GLU A 78 -0.35 1.11 -18.59
N LYS A 79 -0.81 1.61 -19.74
CA LYS A 79 0.09 2.28 -20.69
C LYS A 79 0.75 3.51 -20.08
N GLU A 80 -0.01 4.33 -19.37
CA GLU A 80 0.50 5.52 -18.68
C GLU A 80 1.50 5.15 -17.57
N LEU A 81 1.23 4.06 -16.83
CA LEU A 81 2.15 3.52 -15.83
C LEU A 81 3.49 3.15 -16.47
N VAL A 82 3.48 2.39 -17.57
CA VAL A 82 4.69 1.98 -18.29
C VAL A 82 5.43 3.21 -18.83
N GLU A 83 4.74 4.15 -19.47
CA GLU A 83 5.33 5.41 -19.95
C GLU A 83 5.94 6.23 -18.81
N THR A 84 5.29 6.26 -17.64
CA THR A 84 5.80 6.96 -16.45
C THR A 84 7.06 6.31 -15.89
N ILE A 85 7.11 4.96 -15.84
CA ILE A 85 8.32 4.23 -15.45
C ILE A 85 9.49 4.59 -16.39
N TRP A 86 9.28 4.55 -17.71
CA TRP A 86 10.32 4.89 -18.69
C TRP A 86 10.77 6.34 -18.58
N ARG A 87 9.85 7.26 -18.47
CA ARG A 87 10.12 8.70 -18.42
C ARG A 87 10.87 9.11 -17.14
N THR A 88 10.58 8.48 -16.01
CA THR A 88 11.11 8.90 -14.72
C THR A 88 12.28 8.05 -14.22
N GLY A 89 12.42 6.83 -14.72
CA GLY A 89 13.30 5.82 -14.12
C GLY A 89 12.88 5.43 -12.70
N GLY A 90 11.58 5.64 -12.36
CA GLY A 90 11.07 5.53 -11.01
C GLY A 90 11.13 4.11 -10.44
N LYS A 91 11.18 4.02 -9.12
CA LYS A 91 11.16 2.76 -8.39
C LYS A 91 9.72 2.33 -8.17
N VAL A 92 9.34 1.16 -8.68
CA VAL A 92 7.98 0.61 -8.55
C VAL A 92 7.81 -0.05 -7.20
N PHE A 93 6.84 0.43 -6.43
CA PHE A 93 6.35 -0.13 -5.17
C PHE A 93 4.95 -0.68 -5.40
N THR A 94 4.69 -1.90 -4.99
CA THR A 94 3.38 -2.52 -5.08
C THR A 94 2.77 -2.73 -3.70
N VAL A 95 1.45 -2.82 -3.63
CA VAL A 95 0.75 -3.20 -2.40
C VAL A 95 -0.09 -4.45 -2.63
N ASN A 96 0.03 -5.42 -1.72
CA ASN A 96 -0.73 -6.67 -1.74
C ASN A 96 -0.73 -7.32 -3.16
N GLY A 97 -1.90 -7.66 -3.70
CA GLY A 97 -2.05 -8.35 -4.99
C GLY A 97 -1.59 -7.57 -6.22
N ALA A 98 -1.37 -6.26 -6.13
CA ALA A 98 -0.76 -5.50 -7.23
C ALA A 98 0.67 -5.98 -7.54
N TYR A 99 1.33 -6.68 -6.60
CA TYR A 99 2.61 -7.33 -6.82
C TYR A 99 2.54 -8.36 -7.96
N GLN A 100 1.61 -9.32 -7.86
CA GLN A 100 1.45 -10.35 -8.89
C GLN A 100 0.97 -9.74 -10.20
N TRP A 101 0.04 -8.78 -10.15
CA TRP A 101 -0.43 -8.06 -11.33
C TRP A 101 0.73 -7.42 -12.11
N CYS A 102 1.65 -6.74 -11.43
CA CYS A 102 2.83 -6.16 -12.09
C CYS A 102 3.72 -7.22 -12.74
N ILE A 103 3.94 -8.36 -12.08
CA ILE A 103 4.74 -9.46 -12.64
C ILE A 103 4.09 -10.01 -13.90
N ASP A 104 2.79 -10.26 -13.89
CA ASP A 104 2.03 -10.79 -15.02
C ASP A 104 2.03 -9.84 -16.23
N HIS A 105 2.19 -8.52 -15.97
CA HIS A 105 2.31 -7.48 -17.00
C HIS A 105 3.76 -7.10 -17.33
N ASN A 106 4.74 -7.90 -16.89
CA ASN A 106 6.17 -7.69 -17.13
C ASN A 106 6.70 -6.33 -16.60
N ILE A 107 6.09 -5.81 -15.55
CA ILE A 107 6.53 -4.60 -14.86
C ILE A 107 7.47 -4.99 -13.73
N ARG A 108 8.72 -4.48 -13.77
CA ARG A 108 9.69 -4.75 -12.72
C ARG A 108 9.25 -4.13 -11.40
N VAL A 109 9.06 -4.97 -10.38
CA VAL A 109 8.77 -4.54 -9.01
C VAL A 109 10.08 -4.35 -8.24
N HIS A 110 10.30 -3.15 -7.70
CA HIS A 110 11.46 -2.84 -6.87
C HIS A 110 11.20 -3.14 -5.40
N ALA A 111 9.97 -2.89 -4.93
CA ALA A 111 9.57 -3.25 -3.58
C ALA A 111 8.09 -3.65 -3.51
N ALA A 112 7.80 -4.65 -2.67
CA ALA A 112 6.44 -5.09 -2.36
C ALA A 112 6.10 -4.74 -0.90
N VAL A 113 5.04 -3.96 -0.70
CA VAL A 113 4.56 -3.54 0.62
C VAL A 113 3.38 -4.42 1.02
N VAL A 114 3.50 -5.12 2.15
CA VAL A 114 2.46 -5.99 2.69
C VAL A 114 2.13 -5.60 4.12
N MET A 115 0.85 -5.57 4.46
CA MET A 115 0.40 -5.15 5.79
C MET A 115 -0.59 -6.11 6.43
N ASP A 116 -1.29 -6.93 5.66
CA ASP A 116 -2.43 -7.69 6.14
C ASP A 116 -2.02 -8.81 7.12
N ALA A 117 -2.74 -8.87 8.24
CA ALA A 117 -2.48 -9.82 9.32
C ALA A 117 -3.06 -11.23 9.06
N ARG A 118 -3.90 -11.41 8.05
CA ARG A 118 -4.58 -12.68 7.76
C ARG A 118 -3.67 -13.63 6.99
N GLU A 119 -3.69 -14.91 7.36
CA GLU A 119 -2.86 -15.94 6.73
C GLU A 119 -3.07 -16.06 5.22
N PHE A 120 -4.31 -16.01 4.76
CA PHE A 120 -4.62 -16.22 3.35
C PHE A 120 -4.01 -15.16 2.42
N ASN A 121 -3.64 -13.99 2.94
CA ASN A 121 -2.97 -12.94 2.17
C ASN A 121 -1.50 -13.27 1.83
N ALA A 122 -0.97 -14.37 2.35
CA ALA A 122 0.30 -14.95 1.89
C ALA A 122 0.30 -15.24 0.37
N ARG A 123 -0.89 -15.49 -0.22
CA ARG A 123 -1.06 -15.67 -1.67
C ARG A 123 -0.56 -14.50 -2.52
N PHE A 124 -0.55 -13.28 -1.99
CA PHE A 124 -0.09 -12.12 -2.74
C PHE A 124 1.41 -12.17 -3.08
N ILE A 125 2.18 -12.98 -2.37
CA ILE A 125 3.62 -13.14 -2.56
C ILE A 125 4.06 -14.60 -2.52
N GLU A 126 3.21 -15.55 -2.98
CA GLU A 126 3.55 -16.98 -2.98
C GLU A 126 4.82 -17.32 -3.74
N THR A 127 5.12 -16.53 -4.78
CA THR A 127 6.33 -16.70 -5.60
C THR A 127 7.20 -15.44 -5.53
N PRO A 128 7.96 -15.27 -4.43
CA PRO A 128 8.78 -14.07 -4.26
C PRO A 128 10.00 -14.09 -5.19
N ILE A 129 10.19 -13.01 -5.96
CA ILE A 129 11.33 -12.83 -6.87
C ILE A 129 12.58 -12.32 -6.13
N HIS A 130 13.76 -12.61 -6.66
CA HIS A 130 15.04 -12.24 -6.01
C HIS A 130 15.28 -10.73 -5.99
N ASP A 131 14.96 -10.04 -7.08
CA ASP A 131 15.28 -8.62 -7.27
C ASP A 131 14.23 -7.67 -6.69
N CYS A 132 13.38 -8.15 -5.78
CA CYS A 132 12.38 -7.37 -5.10
C CYS A 132 12.72 -7.23 -3.61
N HIS A 133 12.54 -6.04 -3.07
CA HIS A 133 12.65 -5.78 -1.63
C HIS A 133 11.27 -5.91 -0.98
N TYR A 134 11.14 -6.77 0.02
CA TYR A 134 9.87 -7.02 0.71
C TYR A 134 9.78 -6.15 1.96
N LEU A 135 8.86 -5.19 1.95
CA LEU A 135 8.55 -4.31 3.06
C LEU A 135 7.34 -4.89 3.80
N LEU A 136 7.60 -5.70 4.81
CA LEU A 136 6.56 -6.45 5.55
C LEU A 136 6.21 -5.74 6.85
N ALA A 137 4.91 -5.48 7.07
CA ALA A 137 4.48 -4.94 8.35
C ALA A 137 4.66 -5.96 9.47
N SER A 138 5.03 -5.49 10.67
CA SER A 138 5.21 -6.36 11.85
C SER A 138 3.97 -7.19 12.17
N GLN A 139 2.79 -6.69 11.83
CA GLN A 139 1.50 -7.36 12.04
C GLN A 139 1.16 -8.45 11.01
N CYS A 140 1.92 -8.58 9.91
CA CYS A 140 1.66 -9.62 8.90
C CYS A 140 1.68 -11.01 9.52
N HIS A 141 0.87 -11.92 8.95
CA HIS A 141 0.91 -13.32 9.40
C HIS A 141 2.32 -13.90 9.24
N PRO A 142 2.86 -14.66 10.22
CA PRO A 142 4.23 -15.20 10.20
C PRO A 142 4.59 -15.97 8.93
N LYS A 143 3.62 -16.66 8.30
CA LYS A 143 3.79 -17.37 7.03
C LYS A 143 4.34 -16.49 5.91
N ILE A 144 3.99 -15.20 5.90
CA ILE A 144 4.48 -14.25 4.88
C ILE A 144 5.99 -14.06 5.03
N PHE A 145 6.48 -13.97 6.25
CA PHE A 145 7.92 -13.88 6.54
C PHE A 145 8.65 -15.18 6.17
N GLU A 146 8.02 -16.35 6.39
CA GLU A 146 8.60 -17.64 5.99
C GLU A 146 8.76 -17.75 4.48
N ILE A 147 7.76 -17.30 3.71
CA ILE A 147 7.83 -17.28 2.24
C ILE A 147 8.99 -16.39 1.77
N CYS A 148 9.23 -15.27 2.44
CA CYS A 148 10.26 -14.30 2.08
C CYS A 148 11.62 -14.52 2.77
N ARG A 149 11.82 -15.61 3.54
CA ARG A 149 13.02 -15.82 4.39
C ARG A 149 14.37 -15.70 3.65
N ASP A 150 14.40 -16.08 2.36
CA ASP A 150 15.61 -16.04 1.54
C ASP A 150 15.62 -14.81 0.61
N ARG A 151 14.91 -13.75 0.98
CA ARG A 151 14.76 -12.52 0.21
C ARG A 151 15.24 -11.32 1.03
N ILE A 152 15.37 -10.18 0.37
CA ILE A 152 15.64 -8.91 1.06
C ILE A 152 14.35 -8.46 1.73
N VAL A 153 14.31 -8.53 3.05
CA VAL A 153 13.15 -8.13 3.86
C VAL A 153 13.52 -7.00 4.80
N THR A 154 12.67 -6.00 4.88
CA THR A 154 12.69 -4.97 5.91
C THR A 154 11.34 -4.94 6.61
N ILE A 155 11.35 -5.00 7.94
CA ILE A 155 10.15 -4.90 8.75
C ILE A 155 9.78 -3.43 8.97
N TRP A 156 8.50 -3.11 8.88
CA TRP A 156 7.97 -1.80 9.24
C TRP A 156 6.77 -1.94 10.17
N HIS A 157 6.40 -0.89 10.88
CA HIS A 157 5.36 -0.96 11.91
C HIS A 157 4.15 -0.13 11.51
N ALA A 158 3.01 -0.81 11.31
CA ALA A 158 1.72 -0.21 11.05
C ALA A 158 0.90 -0.29 12.33
N LEU A 159 0.82 0.77 13.11
CA LEU A 159 0.05 0.73 14.36
C LEU A 159 -1.43 0.45 14.10
N SER A 160 -1.94 -0.62 14.68
CA SER A 160 -3.31 -1.09 14.51
C SER A 160 -3.97 -1.50 15.83
N ALA A 161 -3.20 -1.92 16.83
CA ALA A 161 -3.67 -2.35 18.17
C ALA A 161 -3.40 -1.31 19.27
N GLY A 162 -3.15 -0.06 18.93
CA GLY A 162 -3.05 1.05 19.88
C GLY A 162 -1.84 1.01 20.81
N ASP A 163 -2.05 1.41 22.07
CA ASP A 163 -0.97 1.63 23.04
C ASP A 163 -0.20 0.37 23.41
N ASP A 164 -0.85 -0.79 23.42
CA ASP A 164 -0.20 -2.07 23.75
C ASP A 164 0.81 -2.47 22.67
N GLU A 165 0.50 -2.19 21.39
CA GLU A 165 1.43 -2.40 20.28
C GLU A 165 2.62 -1.44 20.37
N ILE A 166 2.36 -0.16 20.66
CA ILE A 166 3.43 0.83 20.87
C ILE A 166 4.37 0.37 21.96
N LYS A 167 3.84 0.00 23.11
CA LYS A 167 4.63 -0.46 24.25
C LYS A 167 5.48 -1.69 23.90
N LEU A 168 4.89 -2.68 23.23
CA LEU A 168 5.59 -3.87 22.79
C LEU A 168 6.78 -3.52 21.86
N LEU A 169 6.57 -2.63 20.92
CA LEU A 169 7.61 -2.20 19.98
C LEU A 169 8.69 -1.37 20.68
N GLU A 170 8.31 -0.42 21.54
CA GLU A 170 9.24 0.41 22.29
C GLU A 170 10.14 -0.41 23.23
N ASP A 171 9.56 -1.40 23.92
CA ASP A 171 10.30 -2.29 24.80
C ASP A 171 11.31 -3.13 24.01
N TYR A 172 10.93 -3.64 22.83
CA TYR A 172 11.82 -4.46 22.00
C TYR A 172 12.92 -3.64 21.33
N TYR A 173 12.60 -2.49 20.76
CA TYR A 173 13.54 -1.65 20.01
C TYR A 173 14.17 -0.52 20.84
N PHE A 174 14.05 -0.58 22.18
CA PHE A 174 14.61 0.44 23.08
C PHE A 174 14.17 1.85 22.72
N LYS A 175 12.88 2.03 22.43
CA LYS A 175 12.23 3.28 21.99
C LYS A 175 12.71 3.82 20.63
N ARG A 176 13.44 3.04 19.86
CA ARG A 176 13.88 3.41 18.50
C ARG A 176 12.90 2.86 17.46
N ILE A 177 11.72 3.41 17.43
CA ILE A 177 10.65 3.03 16.48
C ILE A 177 10.21 4.22 15.65
N ASN A 178 9.76 3.95 14.43
CA ASN A 178 9.13 4.93 13.54
C ASN A 178 7.88 4.30 12.93
N PRO A 179 6.79 4.24 13.71
CA PRO A 179 5.58 3.60 13.25
C PRO A 179 4.82 4.49 12.27
N ILE A 180 4.16 3.85 11.31
CA ILE A 180 3.24 4.49 10.36
C ILE A 180 1.84 4.46 10.97
N THR A 181 1.35 5.63 11.35
CA THR A 181 0.05 5.80 12.03
C THR A 181 -1.05 6.32 11.11
N ILE A 182 -0.67 6.92 9.97
CA ILE A 182 -1.59 7.58 9.05
C ILE A 182 -2.07 6.61 7.97
N GLY A 183 -3.38 6.56 7.77
CA GLY A 183 -4.03 5.74 6.75
C GLY A 183 -4.62 4.44 7.30
N VAL A 184 -5.76 4.05 6.74
CA VAL A 184 -6.51 2.83 7.12
C VAL A 184 -6.24 1.67 6.18
N THR A 185 -5.76 1.94 4.97
CA THR A 185 -5.43 0.92 3.97
C THR A 185 -3.92 0.77 3.81
N VAL A 186 -3.47 -0.38 3.30
CA VAL A 186 -2.05 -0.60 2.98
C VAL A 186 -1.52 0.46 2.00
N SER A 187 -2.31 0.87 1.02
CA SER A 187 -1.91 1.88 0.02
C SER A 187 -1.64 3.25 0.66
N MET A 188 -2.52 3.70 1.55
CA MET A 188 -2.32 4.96 2.26
C MET A 188 -1.09 4.91 3.18
N ARG A 189 -0.89 3.80 3.88
CA ARG A 189 0.31 3.62 4.74
C ARG A 189 1.58 3.49 3.91
N ALA A 190 1.52 2.87 2.72
CA ALA A 190 2.65 2.80 1.80
C ALA A 190 3.11 4.19 1.35
N ILE A 191 2.20 5.15 1.12
CA ILE A 191 2.57 6.55 0.83
C ILE A 191 3.43 7.13 1.96
N SER A 192 2.98 6.96 3.21
CA SER A 192 3.73 7.44 4.39
C SER A 192 5.06 6.70 4.54
N LEU A 193 5.09 5.39 4.29
CA LEU A 193 6.31 4.59 4.31
C LEU A 193 7.32 5.07 3.26
N MET A 194 6.90 5.30 2.02
CA MET A 194 7.78 5.83 0.97
C MET A 194 8.32 7.22 1.32
N ARG A 195 7.50 8.09 1.92
CA ARG A 195 7.96 9.40 2.41
C ARG A 195 9.01 9.24 3.51
N MET A 196 8.82 8.33 4.44
CA MET A 196 9.80 8.00 5.49
C MET A 196 11.09 7.44 4.87
N LEU A 197 11.01 6.66 3.81
CA LEU A 197 12.16 6.15 3.07
C LEU A 197 12.85 7.20 2.17
N GLY A 198 12.48 8.48 2.29
CA GLY A 198 13.15 9.62 1.65
C GLY A 198 12.61 10.03 0.28
N PHE A 199 11.64 9.32 -0.28
CA PHE A 199 11.06 9.69 -1.58
C PHE A 199 10.25 10.97 -1.47
N GLN A 200 10.67 12.02 -2.22
CA GLN A 200 10.00 13.31 -2.22
C GLN A 200 8.93 13.41 -3.33
N ARG A 201 9.05 12.59 -4.36
CA ARG A 201 8.14 12.55 -5.50
C ARG A 201 7.50 11.17 -5.63
N LEU A 202 6.17 11.15 -5.63
CA LEU A 202 5.36 9.95 -5.76
C LEU A 202 4.44 10.09 -6.97
N GLU A 203 4.39 9.05 -7.81
CA GLU A 203 3.38 8.83 -8.84
C GLU A 203 2.52 7.66 -8.38
N ILE A 204 1.20 7.75 -8.48
CA ILE A 204 0.28 6.76 -7.86
C ILE A 204 -0.69 6.25 -8.91
N PHE A 205 -0.80 4.92 -9.01
CA PHE A 205 -1.70 4.21 -9.92
C PHE A 205 -2.56 3.21 -9.16
N GLY A 206 -3.82 3.04 -9.57
CA GLY A 206 -4.73 2.06 -8.98
C GLY A 206 -5.16 2.34 -7.54
N LEU A 207 -5.08 3.60 -7.06
CA LEU A 207 -5.57 4.02 -5.74
C LEU A 207 -6.89 4.76 -5.89
N ASP A 208 -7.90 4.09 -6.33
CA ASP A 208 -9.18 4.65 -6.77
C ASP A 208 -10.36 4.31 -5.84
N SER A 209 -10.30 3.22 -5.06
CA SER A 209 -11.38 2.82 -4.13
C SER A 209 -12.79 2.92 -4.75
N CYS A 210 -12.93 2.47 -6.00
CA CYS A 210 -14.18 2.53 -6.75
C CYS A 210 -14.50 1.19 -7.40
N TRP A 211 -15.70 1.10 -7.97
CA TRP A 211 -16.11 0.02 -8.87
C TRP A 211 -16.03 0.53 -10.31
N LEU A 212 -15.39 -0.24 -11.18
CA LEU A 212 -15.35 0.02 -12.61
C LEU A 212 -15.83 -1.24 -13.32
N ASP A 213 -16.91 -1.13 -14.10
CA ASP A 213 -17.53 -2.23 -14.85
C ASP A 213 -17.86 -3.47 -13.98
N GLY A 214 -18.26 -3.23 -12.70
CA GLY A 214 -18.57 -4.28 -11.74
C GLY A 214 -17.36 -4.93 -11.07
N GLU A 215 -16.17 -4.40 -11.28
CA GLU A 215 -14.93 -4.87 -10.66
C GLU A 215 -14.39 -3.86 -9.65
N HIS A 216 -13.92 -4.35 -8.51
CA HIS A 216 -13.33 -3.55 -7.45
C HIS A 216 -11.79 -3.56 -7.49
N HIS A 217 -11.20 -4.55 -8.19
CA HIS A 217 -9.76 -4.69 -8.36
C HIS A 217 -9.38 -4.92 -9.82
N ALA A 218 -8.16 -4.60 -10.18
CA ALA A 218 -7.60 -4.87 -11.50
C ALA A 218 -7.33 -6.38 -11.75
N TYR A 219 -7.41 -7.19 -10.70
CA TYR A 219 -7.18 -8.64 -10.68
C TYR A 219 -8.25 -9.33 -9.83
N GLU A 220 -8.46 -10.63 -10.07
CA GLU A 220 -9.45 -11.40 -9.32
C GLU A 220 -9.09 -11.52 -7.83
N GLN A 221 -10.08 -11.23 -6.98
CA GLN A 221 -10.02 -11.44 -5.53
C GLN A 221 -11.27 -12.19 -5.09
N ALA A 222 -11.17 -13.51 -4.94
CA ALA A 222 -12.30 -14.37 -4.62
C ALA A 222 -13.03 -13.97 -3.32
N GLU A 223 -12.29 -13.43 -2.34
CA GLU A 223 -12.84 -13.02 -1.04
C GLU A 223 -13.70 -11.76 -1.11
N ASN A 224 -13.49 -10.92 -2.12
CA ASN A 224 -14.24 -9.68 -2.30
C ASN A 224 -15.48 -9.88 -3.19
N ASN A 225 -15.63 -11.04 -3.81
CA ASN A 225 -16.79 -11.35 -4.67
C ASN A 225 -18.13 -11.37 -3.89
N ASN A 226 -18.09 -11.41 -2.56
CA ASN A 226 -19.25 -11.36 -1.67
C ASN A 226 -19.47 -10.00 -1.01
N GLU A 227 -18.63 -9.01 -1.25
CA GLU A 227 -18.85 -7.64 -0.80
C GLU A 227 -20.00 -7.05 -1.64
N LYS A 228 -21.22 -7.14 -1.09
CA LYS A 228 -22.38 -6.47 -1.66
C LYS A 228 -22.27 -4.99 -1.32
N THR A 229 -22.33 -4.15 -2.34
CA THR A 229 -22.57 -2.71 -2.26
C THR A 229 -23.86 -2.39 -1.51
#